data_24ca4f49962af2236b78da84ce967f57
#
_entry.id   24ca4f49962af2236b78da84ce967f57
#
_cell.length_a   1.000
_cell.length_b   1.000
_cell.length_c   1.000
_cell.angle_alpha   90.00
_cell.angle_beta   90.00
_cell.angle_gamma   90.00
#
_symmetry.space_group_name_H-M   'P 1'
#
loop_
_entity.id
_entity.type
_entity.pdbx_description
1 polymer ?
#
loop_
_entity_poly.entity_id
_entity_poly.type
_entity_poly.pdbx_seq_one_letter_code
_entity_poly.pdbx_strand_id
1 'polypeptide(L)'
;MNKKKSTNFLLILFNVFVAFGPIVSQDKSPNIIYILADDLGYGDVKAFNPDGKIPTPNMDAMAANGIKFTDAHTSSAVCSPTRYGILTGRYNWRSSLKSFVLSGYSKSLIKQERTTVAEMLKTQGYATAYVGKWHLGWDWAIEDKDANLEHNKLNANPKVDFAVPVKNGPSTHGFDYSFGFCGSLDMAPYVYIENDMPTMVPTKTTISVDEKGIWRKGPTSDDFVHANVLQDLTDKAVGYIEKNAKETSPFFLYFPLPAPHTPILPTTEFLGKSNTNMYGDFVMQVDDVIRQIRETLKSQGISENTLLVFTSDNGCSPKADFKELEKVDHDPSYVYRGTKADIFEGGHRVPFIVEWPSKGLRNSSSDKVICTTDFFATCAELTGYQIMDTEAEDSYSMLSLIKGDNDEAIREYTVHHSIDGSFAIRQGNWKLNVCSGSGGWSYPRPQDVEKEKLDLPDMQLYNLKDDIGETKNLIAANPKKAKELKKALKKIILDGRSTSGKNQENDGMEGWKQIEMIVN
;
A
#
# COMPACT_ATOMS: atom_id res chain seq x y z
N MET A 1 -81.03 48.88 43.52
CA MET A 1 -79.67 48.77 44.03
C MET A 1 -79.01 47.54 43.38
N ASN A 2 -78.29 47.71 42.26
CA ASN A 2 -77.64 46.63 41.54
C ASN A 2 -76.13 46.77 41.68
N LYS A 3 -75.50 45.80 42.34
CA LYS A 3 -74.03 45.70 42.42
C LYS A 3 -73.45 44.94 41.19
N LYS A 4 -72.72 45.67 40.34
CA LYS A 4 -71.89 45.09 39.28
C LYS A 4 -70.67 44.40 39.91
N LYS A 5 -70.45 43.07 39.62
CA LYS A 5 -69.22 42.35 39.89
C LYS A 5 -68.27 42.53 38.70
N SER A 6 -67.13 43.11 38.96
CA SER A 6 -66.02 43.19 38.00
C SER A 6 -65.16 41.91 38.09
N THR A 7 -65.01 41.19 36.97
CA THR A 7 -64.16 40.00 36.87
C THR A 7 -62.86 40.42 36.20
N ASN A 8 -61.80 40.46 36.96
CA ASN A 8 -60.44 40.69 36.43
C ASN A 8 -59.91 39.39 35.79
N PHE A 9 -59.60 39.41 34.48
CA PHE A 9 -58.92 38.35 33.74
C PHE A 9 -57.43 38.63 33.80
N LEU A 10 -56.71 37.77 34.50
CA LEU A 10 -55.22 37.80 34.58
C LEU A 10 -54.65 37.04 33.41
N LEU A 11 -54.04 37.74 32.43
CA LEU A 11 -53.34 37.14 31.29
C LEU A 11 -51.94 36.76 31.76
N ILE A 12 -51.67 35.42 31.90
CA ILE A 12 -50.36 34.91 32.18
C ILE A 12 -49.67 34.70 30.84
N LEU A 13 -48.68 35.55 30.49
CA LEU A 13 -47.77 35.33 29.35
C LEU A 13 -46.74 34.27 29.74
N PHE A 14 -46.84 33.10 29.12
CA PHE A 14 -45.80 32.07 29.17
C PHE A 14 -44.70 32.45 28.17
N ASN A 15 -43.57 32.97 28.64
CA ASN A 15 -42.36 33.12 27.85
C ASN A 15 -41.68 31.74 27.70
N VAL A 16 -41.85 31.10 26.55
CA VAL A 16 -41.08 29.91 26.19
C VAL A 16 -39.68 30.37 25.76
N PHE A 17 -38.72 30.26 26.65
CA PHE A 17 -37.29 30.37 26.33
C PHE A 17 -36.87 29.10 25.57
N VAL A 18 -36.82 29.16 24.24
CA VAL A 18 -36.14 28.15 23.43
C VAL A 18 -34.64 28.37 23.62
N ALA A 19 -34.02 27.58 24.48
CA ALA A 19 -32.56 27.54 24.61
C ALA A 19 -31.99 26.88 23.33
N PHE A 20 -31.49 27.69 22.40
CA PHE A 20 -30.59 27.20 21.35
C PHE A 20 -29.29 26.82 22.06
N GLY A 21 -29.13 25.51 22.36
CA GLY A 21 -27.83 24.96 22.71
C GLY A 21 -26.89 25.18 21.51
N PRO A 22 -25.56 25.32 21.73
CA PRO A 22 -24.62 25.40 20.63
C PRO A 22 -24.81 24.15 19.78
N ILE A 23 -25.11 24.30 18.50
CA ILE A 23 -25.01 23.24 17.52
C ILE A 23 -23.52 22.94 17.47
N VAL A 24 -23.08 21.91 18.19
CA VAL A 24 -21.78 21.32 17.99
C VAL A 24 -21.81 20.81 16.55
N SER A 25 -21.18 21.53 15.65
CA SER A 25 -20.96 21.06 14.30
C SER A 25 -20.23 19.72 14.44
N GLN A 26 -20.93 18.64 14.16
CA GLN A 26 -20.30 17.33 14.10
C GLN A 26 -19.24 17.44 12.99
N ASP A 27 -17.97 17.35 13.37
CA ASP A 27 -16.87 17.42 12.40
C ASP A 27 -17.17 16.45 11.26
N LYS A 28 -17.26 16.94 10.03
CA LYS A 28 -17.50 16.10 8.85
C LYS A 28 -16.37 15.09 8.76
N SER A 29 -16.71 13.82 8.61
CA SER A 29 -15.73 12.77 8.30
C SER A 29 -14.89 13.20 7.08
N PRO A 30 -13.55 13.11 7.12
CA PRO A 30 -12.71 13.55 6.01
C PRO A 30 -12.85 12.62 4.80
N ASN A 31 -12.64 13.15 3.61
CA ASN A 31 -12.32 12.30 2.47
C ASN A 31 -10.96 11.62 2.71
N ILE A 32 -10.80 10.43 2.17
CA ILE A 32 -9.57 9.66 2.30
C ILE A 32 -9.07 9.29 0.91
N ILE A 33 -7.82 9.65 0.61
CA ILE A 33 -7.16 9.26 -0.64
C ILE A 33 -5.86 8.56 -0.28
N TYR A 34 -5.68 7.33 -0.76
CA TYR A 34 -4.48 6.53 -0.56
C TYR A 34 -3.80 6.30 -1.91
N ILE A 35 -2.70 7.03 -2.16
CA ILE A 35 -1.88 6.91 -3.37
C ILE A 35 -0.72 5.98 -3.06
N LEU A 36 -0.59 4.91 -3.86
CA LEU A 36 0.43 3.89 -3.70
C LEU A 36 1.29 3.80 -4.96
N ALA A 37 2.53 4.27 -4.89
CA ALA A 37 3.50 4.05 -5.96
C ALA A 37 3.91 2.58 -6.03
N ASP A 38 4.43 2.14 -7.17
CA ASP A 38 4.86 0.78 -7.48
C ASP A 38 6.37 0.78 -7.73
N ASP A 39 7.16 0.14 -6.86
CA ASP A 39 8.63 0.08 -6.93
C ASP A 39 9.35 1.43 -6.71
N LEU A 40 8.77 2.38 -6.00
CA LEU A 40 9.43 3.63 -5.65
C LEU A 40 10.32 3.45 -4.42
N GLY A 41 11.62 3.76 -4.57
CA GLY A 41 12.57 3.65 -3.48
C GLY A 41 12.45 4.76 -2.43
N TYR A 42 12.92 4.47 -1.23
CA TYR A 42 12.98 5.45 -0.14
C TYR A 42 13.82 6.69 -0.52
N GLY A 43 14.95 6.43 -1.21
CA GLY A 43 15.91 7.45 -1.62
C GLY A 43 15.49 8.28 -2.83
N ASP A 44 14.40 7.90 -3.51
CA ASP A 44 13.91 8.61 -4.69
C ASP A 44 13.16 9.90 -4.34
N VAL A 45 12.62 10.01 -3.12
CA VAL A 45 11.86 11.17 -2.66
C VAL A 45 12.79 12.11 -1.87
N LYS A 46 12.97 13.34 -2.36
CA LYS A 46 13.95 14.28 -1.82
C LYS A 46 13.67 14.66 -0.36
N ALA A 47 12.42 14.69 0.07
CA ALA A 47 12.04 14.90 1.48
C ALA A 47 12.63 13.84 2.43
N PHE A 48 12.98 12.64 1.95
CA PHE A 48 13.60 11.55 2.72
C PHE A 48 15.09 11.41 2.46
N ASN A 49 15.57 11.81 1.28
CA ASN A 49 16.97 11.81 0.87
C ASN A 49 17.35 13.19 0.32
N PRO A 50 17.84 14.12 1.17
CA PRO A 50 18.20 15.48 0.72
C PRO A 50 19.23 15.52 -0.40
N ASP A 51 20.11 14.49 -0.49
CA ASP A 51 21.14 14.35 -1.51
C ASP A 51 20.61 13.70 -2.80
N GLY A 52 19.37 13.22 -2.80
CA GLY A 52 18.67 12.61 -3.93
C GLY A 52 18.68 13.53 -5.17
N LYS A 53 18.88 12.93 -6.35
CA LYS A 53 19.05 13.69 -7.60
C LYS A 53 17.75 13.87 -8.39
N ILE A 54 16.76 13.03 -8.12
CA ILE A 54 15.46 13.10 -8.81
C ILE A 54 14.63 14.25 -8.21
N PRO A 55 14.17 15.21 -9.02
CA PRO A 55 13.29 16.28 -8.54
C PRO A 55 11.89 15.73 -8.18
N THR A 56 11.46 15.93 -6.91
CA THR A 56 10.15 15.52 -6.41
C THR A 56 9.40 16.66 -5.71
N PRO A 57 9.23 17.84 -6.37
CA PRO A 57 8.74 19.03 -5.70
C PRO A 57 7.32 18.90 -5.11
N ASN A 58 6.47 18.05 -5.67
CA ASN A 58 5.09 17.90 -5.20
C ASN A 58 4.98 16.93 -4.01
N MET A 59 5.77 15.84 -4.01
CA MET A 59 5.94 14.97 -2.84
C MET A 59 6.60 15.73 -1.68
N ASP A 60 7.62 16.55 -1.97
CA ASP A 60 8.30 17.39 -0.98
C ASP A 60 7.35 18.43 -0.39
N ALA A 61 6.51 19.06 -1.23
CA ALA A 61 5.49 19.99 -0.76
C ALA A 61 4.41 19.29 0.07
N MET A 62 4.04 18.04 -0.26
CA MET A 62 3.13 17.24 0.55
C MET A 62 3.75 16.94 1.92
N ALA A 63 5.02 16.57 1.99
CA ALA A 63 5.76 16.36 3.24
C ALA A 63 5.87 17.64 4.09
N ALA A 64 6.11 18.80 3.46
CA ALA A 64 6.17 20.09 4.13
C ALA A 64 4.81 20.54 4.69
N ASN A 65 3.70 20.16 4.04
CA ASN A 65 2.35 20.48 4.50
C ASN A 65 1.74 19.39 5.41
N GLY A 66 2.46 18.29 5.64
CA GLY A 66 2.01 17.13 6.39
C GLY A 66 3.05 16.60 7.37
N ILE A 67 2.94 15.31 7.65
CA ILE A 67 3.90 14.52 8.42
C ILE A 67 4.53 13.44 7.53
N LYS A 68 5.85 13.28 7.61
CA LYS A 68 6.59 12.15 7.04
C LYS A 68 6.97 11.14 8.10
N PHE A 69 6.81 9.85 7.79
CA PHE A 69 7.25 8.75 8.65
C PHE A 69 8.56 8.19 8.10
N THR A 70 9.65 8.36 8.86
CA THR A 70 10.99 7.96 8.43
C THR A 70 11.28 6.48 8.69
N ASP A 71 10.42 5.82 9.46
CA ASP A 71 10.52 4.40 9.80
C ASP A 71 9.23 3.65 9.42
N ALA A 72 8.81 3.84 8.16
CA ALA A 72 7.62 3.23 7.58
C ALA A 72 7.99 2.01 6.73
N HIS A 73 7.24 0.93 6.90
CA HIS A 73 7.52 -0.35 6.25
C HIS A 73 6.30 -0.93 5.55
N THR A 74 6.58 -1.71 4.51
CA THR A 74 5.60 -2.63 3.94
C THR A 74 5.66 -3.99 4.65
N SER A 75 4.56 -4.74 4.61
CA SER A 75 4.53 -6.10 5.17
C SER A 75 5.33 -7.11 4.35
N SER A 76 5.64 -6.78 3.11
CA SER A 76 6.43 -7.59 2.19
C SER A 76 7.28 -6.70 1.28
N ALA A 77 8.38 -7.26 0.77
CA ALA A 77 9.26 -6.58 -0.16
C ALA A 77 8.80 -6.69 -1.64
N VAL A 78 7.53 -7.06 -1.89
CA VAL A 78 6.93 -7.17 -3.23
C VAL A 78 5.44 -6.83 -3.23
N CYS A 79 4.92 -6.50 -4.42
CA CYS A 79 3.64 -5.81 -4.63
C CYS A 79 2.38 -6.55 -4.15
N SER A 80 2.00 -7.72 -4.71
CA SER A 80 0.73 -8.39 -4.33
C SER A 80 0.58 -8.61 -2.83
N PRO A 81 1.60 -9.12 -2.12
CA PRO A 81 1.55 -9.28 -0.67
C PRO A 81 1.29 -7.99 0.09
N THR A 82 2.02 -6.92 -0.27
CA THR A 82 1.85 -5.60 0.39
C THR A 82 0.45 -5.04 0.18
N ARG A 83 -0.07 -5.10 -1.06
CA ARG A 83 -1.42 -4.62 -1.42
C ARG A 83 -2.51 -5.36 -0.65
N TYR A 84 -2.34 -6.68 -0.45
CA TYR A 84 -3.20 -7.47 0.44
C TYR A 84 -3.17 -6.91 1.87
N GLY A 85 -1.98 -6.66 2.41
CA GLY A 85 -1.80 -6.12 3.77
C GLY A 85 -2.47 -4.76 3.96
N ILE A 86 -2.33 -3.84 2.98
CA ILE A 86 -2.97 -2.51 3.02
C ILE A 86 -4.48 -2.62 3.10
N LEU A 87 -5.09 -3.44 2.25
CA LEU A 87 -6.54 -3.52 2.16
C LEU A 87 -7.19 -4.31 3.30
N THR A 88 -6.48 -5.28 3.88
CA THR A 88 -7.06 -6.18 4.90
C THR A 88 -6.58 -5.92 6.32
N GLY A 89 -5.53 -5.10 6.52
CA GLY A 89 -4.89 -4.94 7.82
C GLY A 89 -4.25 -6.23 8.36
N ARG A 90 -4.00 -7.20 7.49
CA ARG A 90 -3.51 -8.54 7.83
C ARG A 90 -2.23 -8.85 7.05
N TYR A 91 -1.23 -9.41 7.69
CA TYR A 91 -0.03 -9.83 6.99
C TYR A 91 -0.35 -10.82 5.85
N ASN A 92 0.27 -10.61 4.67
CA ASN A 92 0.02 -11.40 3.46
C ASN A 92 0.28 -12.90 3.62
N TRP A 93 1.32 -13.28 4.36
CA TRP A 93 1.70 -14.67 4.59
C TRP A 93 0.66 -15.46 5.42
N ARG A 94 -0.34 -14.79 5.99
CA ARG A 94 -1.51 -15.44 6.58
C ARG A 94 -2.52 -15.91 5.53
N SER A 95 -2.44 -15.36 4.30
CA SER A 95 -3.22 -15.83 3.14
C SER A 95 -2.60 -17.08 2.50
N SER A 96 -3.16 -17.57 1.42
CA SER A 96 -2.59 -18.66 0.61
C SER A 96 -1.29 -18.28 -0.11
N LEU A 97 -0.99 -16.99 -0.29
CA LEU A 97 0.21 -16.51 -0.97
C LEU A 97 1.41 -16.46 -0.01
N LYS A 98 2.18 -17.55 0.06
CA LYS A 98 3.31 -17.71 0.98
C LYS A 98 4.62 -17.13 0.43
N SER A 99 4.73 -16.92 -0.87
CA SER A 99 5.89 -16.39 -1.57
C SER A 99 5.50 -15.85 -2.93
N PHE A 100 6.38 -15.11 -3.60
CA PHE A 100 6.17 -14.52 -4.92
C PHE A 100 5.02 -13.51 -4.99
N VAL A 101 4.53 -13.26 -6.21
CA VAL A 101 3.43 -12.36 -6.55
C VAL A 101 2.43 -13.08 -7.44
N LEU A 102 1.23 -12.55 -7.55
CA LEU A 102 0.21 -13.07 -8.44
C LEU A 102 0.55 -12.75 -9.92
N SER A 103 0.02 -13.55 -10.84
CA SER A 103 0.03 -13.26 -12.27
C SER A 103 -1.21 -12.44 -12.66
N GLY A 104 -1.24 -11.93 -13.90
CA GLY A 104 -2.41 -11.23 -14.42
C GLY A 104 -3.66 -12.11 -14.62
N TYR A 105 -3.52 -13.43 -14.50
CA TYR A 105 -4.61 -14.41 -14.58
C TYR A 105 -4.91 -15.13 -13.28
N SER A 106 -4.23 -14.76 -12.21
CA SER A 106 -4.47 -15.38 -10.89
C SER A 106 -5.88 -15.08 -10.37
N LYS A 107 -6.45 -16.07 -9.69
CA LYS A 107 -7.73 -15.91 -8.97
C LYS A 107 -7.59 -14.91 -7.82
N SER A 108 -8.72 -14.41 -7.34
CA SER A 108 -8.76 -13.52 -6.18
C SER A 108 -8.04 -14.13 -4.98
N LEU A 109 -7.12 -13.34 -4.40
CA LEU A 109 -6.41 -13.68 -3.17
C LEU A 109 -7.24 -13.36 -1.93
N ILE A 110 -8.06 -12.32 -2.01
CA ILE A 110 -8.92 -11.91 -0.90
C ILE A 110 -10.15 -12.82 -0.91
N LYS A 111 -10.34 -13.55 0.19
CA LYS A 111 -11.53 -14.37 0.37
C LYS A 111 -12.76 -13.49 0.60
N GLN A 112 -13.94 -13.95 0.21
CA GLN A 112 -15.18 -13.18 0.35
C GLN A 112 -15.53 -12.84 1.81
N GLU A 113 -15.17 -13.69 2.75
CA GLU A 113 -15.39 -13.47 4.20
C GLU A 113 -14.36 -12.53 4.83
N ARG A 114 -13.34 -12.06 4.07
CA ARG A 114 -12.28 -11.17 4.56
C ARG A 114 -12.67 -9.72 4.35
N THR A 115 -13.03 -9.05 5.43
CA THR A 115 -13.32 -7.60 5.41
C THR A 115 -12.12 -6.80 4.94
N THR A 116 -12.35 -5.92 3.97
CA THR A 116 -11.38 -4.93 3.50
C THR A 116 -11.64 -3.57 4.13
N VAL A 117 -10.65 -2.69 4.08
CA VAL A 117 -10.82 -1.29 4.51
C VAL A 117 -11.91 -0.57 3.71
N ALA A 118 -12.12 -0.93 2.43
CA ALA A 118 -13.18 -0.36 1.60
C ALA A 118 -14.57 -0.81 2.07
N GLU A 119 -14.75 -2.10 2.37
CA GLU A 119 -16.00 -2.62 2.94
C GLU A 119 -16.30 -1.96 4.28
N MET A 120 -15.31 -1.86 5.17
CA MET A 120 -15.44 -1.19 6.45
C MET A 120 -15.86 0.26 6.28
N LEU A 121 -15.16 1.05 5.44
CA LEU A 121 -15.48 2.45 5.20
C LEU A 121 -16.86 2.63 4.56
N LYS A 122 -17.28 1.73 3.68
CA LYS A 122 -18.62 1.71 3.10
C LYS A 122 -19.70 1.59 4.19
N THR A 123 -19.50 0.74 5.22
CA THR A 123 -20.42 0.66 6.36
C THR A 123 -20.46 1.94 7.19
N GLN A 124 -19.45 2.79 7.08
CA GLN A 124 -19.34 4.10 7.73
C GLN A 124 -19.86 5.25 6.83
N GLY A 125 -20.53 4.93 5.72
CA GLY A 125 -21.16 5.91 4.84
C GLY A 125 -20.24 6.56 3.81
N TYR A 126 -19.06 6.01 3.57
CA TYR A 126 -18.15 6.46 2.51
C TYR A 126 -18.61 5.93 1.14
N ALA A 127 -18.55 6.78 0.12
CA ALA A 127 -18.48 6.33 -1.27
C ALA A 127 -17.06 5.81 -1.54
N THR A 128 -16.92 4.62 -2.13
CA THR A 128 -15.62 3.94 -2.24
C THR A 128 -15.21 3.74 -3.69
N ALA A 129 -13.94 4.03 -4.01
CA ALA A 129 -13.39 3.81 -5.34
C ALA A 129 -12.01 3.19 -5.32
N TYR A 130 -11.76 2.34 -6.33
CA TYR A 130 -10.45 1.87 -6.72
C TYR A 130 -10.14 2.35 -8.14
N VAL A 131 -8.96 2.93 -8.34
CA VAL A 131 -8.45 3.31 -9.66
C VAL A 131 -6.98 2.91 -9.74
N GLY A 132 -6.59 1.98 -10.64
CA GLY A 132 -5.17 1.66 -10.79
C GLY A 132 -4.79 0.20 -11.03
N LYS A 133 -3.63 -0.21 -10.52
CA LYS A 133 -3.10 -1.57 -10.51
C LYS A 133 -3.70 -2.36 -9.35
N TRP A 134 -4.48 -3.40 -9.62
CA TRP A 134 -5.07 -4.26 -8.58
C TRP A 134 -4.05 -5.21 -7.95
N HIS A 135 -3.54 -6.10 -8.75
CA HIS A 135 -2.54 -7.13 -8.42
C HIS A 135 -2.89 -8.03 -7.22
N LEU A 136 -4.18 -8.22 -6.98
CA LEU A 136 -4.71 -9.13 -5.96
C LEU A 136 -5.56 -10.26 -6.56
N GLY A 137 -5.52 -10.37 -7.91
CA GLY A 137 -6.29 -11.35 -8.67
C GLY A 137 -7.78 -11.02 -8.72
N TRP A 138 -8.44 -11.59 -9.69
CA TRP A 138 -9.88 -11.73 -9.83
C TRP A 138 -10.17 -12.92 -10.72
N ASP A 139 -11.42 -13.37 -10.78
CA ASP A 139 -11.77 -14.56 -11.53
C ASP A 139 -12.17 -14.18 -12.95
N TRP A 140 -11.27 -14.42 -13.91
CA TRP A 140 -11.55 -14.33 -15.33
C TRP A 140 -12.47 -15.46 -15.80
N ALA A 141 -13.27 -15.22 -16.83
CA ALA A 141 -14.02 -16.26 -17.53
C ALA A 141 -13.08 -17.06 -18.44
N ILE A 142 -12.33 -18.00 -17.85
CA ILE A 142 -11.35 -18.82 -18.54
C ILE A 142 -12.05 -20.03 -19.17
N GLU A 143 -11.90 -20.18 -20.50
CA GLU A 143 -12.47 -21.30 -21.26
C GLU A 143 -11.61 -22.57 -21.15
N ASP A 144 -10.30 -22.40 -20.99
CA ASP A 144 -9.34 -23.49 -20.85
C ASP A 144 -9.33 -24.03 -19.41
N LYS A 145 -10.02 -25.15 -19.20
CA LYS A 145 -10.18 -25.75 -17.86
C LYS A 145 -8.88 -26.30 -17.27
N ASP A 146 -7.90 -26.62 -18.11
CA ASP A 146 -6.61 -27.19 -17.73
C ASP A 146 -5.51 -26.14 -17.64
N ALA A 147 -5.85 -24.85 -17.79
CA ALA A 147 -4.88 -23.76 -17.68
C ALA A 147 -4.20 -23.76 -16.30
N ASN A 148 -2.88 -23.82 -16.30
CA ASN A 148 -2.10 -23.65 -15.07
C ASN A 148 -2.03 -22.16 -14.71
N LEU A 149 -2.81 -21.77 -13.71
CA LEU A 149 -2.95 -20.39 -13.20
C LEU A 149 -2.22 -20.17 -11.87
N GLU A 150 -1.31 -21.05 -11.51
CA GLU A 150 -0.47 -20.85 -10.33
C GLU A 150 0.21 -19.48 -10.38
N HIS A 151 0.29 -18.82 -9.23
CA HIS A 151 0.81 -17.44 -9.12
C HIS A 151 2.23 -17.26 -9.68
N ASN A 152 3.07 -18.30 -9.67
CA ASN A 152 4.42 -18.26 -10.23
C ASN A 152 4.48 -18.43 -11.77
N LYS A 153 3.35 -18.64 -12.45
CA LYS A 153 3.26 -18.80 -13.90
C LYS A 153 2.98 -17.47 -14.60
N LEU A 154 3.91 -16.54 -14.48
CA LEU A 154 3.78 -15.17 -15.01
C LEU A 154 3.63 -15.09 -16.55
N ASN A 155 4.00 -16.14 -17.28
CA ASN A 155 3.88 -16.25 -18.73
C ASN A 155 2.65 -17.05 -19.18
N ALA A 156 1.76 -17.45 -18.25
CA ALA A 156 0.50 -18.09 -18.63
C ALA A 156 -0.32 -17.14 -19.50
N ASN A 157 -0.96 -17.68 -20.51
CA ASN A 157 -1.83 -16.94 -21.42
C ASN A 157 -3.04 -17.80 -21.81
N PRO A 158 -3.94 -18.06 -20.85
CA PRO A 158 -5.12 -18.89 -21.07
C PRO A 158 -6.09 -18.21 -22.02
N LYS A 159 -6.97 -18.99 -22.64
CA LYS A 159 -8.09 -18.47 -23.41
C LYS A 159 -9.15 -17.89 -22.46
N VAL A 160 -9.43 -16.59 -22.58
CA VAL A 160 -10.37 -15.84 -21.74
C VAL A 160 -11.50 -15.31 -22.62
N ASP A 161 -12.74 -15.42 -22.14
CA ASP A 161 -13.87 -14.69 -22.70
C ASP A 161 -13.90 -13.27 -22.09
N PHE A 162 -13.43 -12.29 -22.87
CA PHE A 162 -13.41 -10.88 -22.47
C PHE A 162 -14.75 -10.14 -22.71
N ALA A 163 -15.79 -10.84 -23.20
CA ALA A 163 -17.11 -10.23 -23.40
C ALA A 163 -18.01 -10.30 -22.15
N VAL A 164 -17.54 -10.97 -21.09
CA VAL A 164 -18.28 -11.14 -19.84
C VAL A 164 -17.53 -10.54 -18.64
N PRO A 165 -18.25 -10.18 -17.56
CA PRO A 165 -17.61 -9.56 -16.40
C PRO A 165 -16.65 -10.52 -15.68
N VAL A 166 -15.61 -9.95 -15.09
CA VAL A 166 -14.78 -10.63 -14.08
C VAL A 166 -15.56 -10.80 -12.79
N LYS A 167 -15.14 -11.75 -11.94
CA LYS A 167 -15.74 -11.99 -10.62
C LYS A 167 -14.68 -11.83 -9.53
N ASN A 168 -15.15 -11.65 -8.30
CA ASN A 168 -14.28 -11.56 -7.12
C ASN A 168 -13.17 -10.49 -7.26
N GLY A 169 -13.49 -9.39 -7.95
CA GLY A 169 -12.65 -8.21 -8.12
C GLY A 169 -12.96 -7.12 -7.09
N PRO A 170 -12.53 -5.87 -7.36
CA PRO A 170 -12.70 -4.74 -6.44
C PRO A 170 -14.15 -4.50 -6.01
N SER A 171 -15.13 -4.67 -6.90
CA SER A 171 -16.56 -4.48 -6.60
C SER A 171 -17.07 -5.44 -5.51
N THR A 172 -16.54 -6.67 -5.50
CA THR A 172 -16.86 -7.68 -4.49
C THR A 172 -16.21 -7.37 -3.14
N HIS A 173 -15.16 -6.54 -3.13
CA HIS A 173 -14.38 -6.18 -1.96
C HIS A 173 -14.61 -4.73 -1.51
N GLY A 174 -15.83 -4.24 -1.69
CA GLY A 174 -16.31 -3.00 -1.08
C GLY A 174 -16.13 -1.72 -1.89
N PHE A 175 -15.67 -1.78 -3.14
CA PHE A 175 -15.56 -0.60 -4.00
C PHE A 175 -16.83 -0.39 -4.84
N ASP A 176 -17.48 0.78 -4.69
CA ASP A 176 -18.66 1.17 -5.47
C ASP A 176 -18.32 1.52 -6.91
N TYR A 177 -17.11 2.02 -7.14
CA TYR A 177 -16.54 2.30 -8.45
C TYR A 177 -15.17 1.66 -8.56
N SER A 178 -14.89 1.04 -9.70
CA SER A 178 -13.59 0.47 -9.99
C SER A 178 -13.16 0.70 -11.43
N PHE A 179 -11.89 1.12 -11.62
CA PHE A 179 -11.26 1.22 -12.93
C PHE A 179 -9.78 0.84 -12.81
N GLY A 180 -9.32 -0.10 -13.63
CA GLY A 180 -7.92 -0.50 -13.61
C GLY A 180 -7.65 -1.80 -14.32
N PHE A 181 -6.59 -2.50 -13.93
CA PHE A 181 -6.16 -3.75 -14.54
C PHE A 181 -5.64 -4.75 -13.49
N CYS A 182 -5.63 -6.05 -13.85
CA CYS A 182 -5.44 -7.13 -12.88
C CYS A 182 -4.03 -7.25 -12.32
N GLY A 183 -3.05 -7.37 -13.20
CA GLY A 183 -1.66 -7.67 -12.85
C GLY A 183 -0.78 -6.44 -12.72
N SER A 184 0.46 -6.55 -13.19
CA SER A 184 1.39 -5.44 -13.39
C SER A 184 1.44 -5.06 -14.86
N LEU A 185 1.94 -3.87 -15.23
CA LEU A 185 2.03 -3.44 -16.62
C LEU A 185 2.89 -4.36 -17.51
N ASP A 186 3.75 -5.17 -16.92
CA ASP A 186 4.56 -6.17 -17.63
C ASP A 186 3.88 -7.55 -17.73
N MET A 187 2.65 -7.69 -17.22
CA MET A 187 1.90 -8.95 -17.14
C MET A 187 0.57 -8.85 -17.89
N ALA A 188 0.37 -9.75 -18.86
CA ALA A 188 -0.90 -9.87 -19.56
C ALA A 188 -2.03 -10.38 -18.62
N PRO A 189 -3.30 -10.08 -18.95
CA PRO A 189 -3.79 -9.36 -20.12
C PRO A 189 -3.76 -7.84 -19.96
N TYR A 190 -3.56 -7.11 -21.04
CA TYR A 190 -3.50 -5.65 -21.10
C TYR A 190 -4.87 -5.10 -21.50
N VAL A 191 -5.75 -5.01 -20.51
CA VAL A 191 -7.16 -4.64 -20.65
C VAL A 191 -7.60 -3.87 -19.42
N TYR A 192 -8.23 -2.72 -19.60
CA TYR A 192 -8.92 -2.05 -18.51
C TYR A 192 -10.22 -2.75 -18.16
N ILE A 193 -10.49 -2.81 -16.88
CA ILE A 193 -11.77 -3.27 -16.32
C ILE A 193 -12.42 -2.09 -15.60
N GLU A 194 -13.64 -1.75 -16.00
CA GLU A 194 -14.47 -0.74 -15.33
C GLU A 194 -15.72 -1.40 -14.74
N ASN A 195 -15.88 -1.35 -13.44
CA ASN A 195 -17.01 -1.97 -12.71
C ASN A 195 -17.25 -3.42 -13.16
N ASP A 196 -16.20 -4.23 -13.10
CA ASP A 196 -16.12 -5.66 -13.45
C ASP A 196 -16.16 -5.99 -14.96
N MET A 197 -16.46 -5.04 -15.84
CA MET A 197 -16.48 -5.27 -17.29
C MET A 197 -15.19 -4.80 -17.97
N PRO A 198 -14.61 -5.60 -18.88
CA PRO A 198 -13.61 -5.09 -19.80
C PRO A 198 -14.13 -3.89 -20.57
N THR A 199 -13.34 -2.81 -20.65
CA THR A 199 -13.72 -1.61 -21.42
C THR A 199 -13.78 -1.89 -22.91
N MET A 200 -12.89 -2.77 -23.39
CA MET A 200 -12.85 -3.27 -24.75
C MET A 200 -12.35 -4.71 -24.79
N VAL A 201 -12.91 -5.51 -25.71
CA VAL A 201 -12.39 -6.85 -25.99
C VAL A 201 -11.04 -6.74 -26.69
N PRO A 202 -9.97 -7.44 -26.24
CA PRO A 202 -8.68 -7.42 -26.90
C PRO A 202 -8.76 -7.91 -28.35
N THR A 203 -8.23 -7.11 -29.27
CA THR A 203 -8.20 -7.41 -30.71
C THR A 203 -6.81 -7.78 -31.21
N LYS A 204 -5.77 -7.50 -30.42
CA LYS A 204 -4.36 -7.72 -30.75
C LYS A 204 -3.60 -8.40 -29.63
N THR A 205 -2.41 -8.89 -29.97
CA THR A 205 -1.43 -9.41 -29.01
C THR A 205 -0.18 -8.54 -29.11
N THR A 206 0.30 -8.03 -27.97
CA THR A 206 1.52 -7.23 -27.92
C THR A 206 2.60 -7.89 -27.08
N ILE A 207 3.83 -7.47 -27.29
CA ILE A 207 5.03 -7.84 -26.53
C ILE A 207 6.05 -6.71 -26.67
N SER A 208 6.83 -6.44 -25.65
CA SER A 208 8.07 -5.65 -25.76
C SER A 208 9.24 -6.41 -25.16
N VAL A 209 10.38 -6.35 -25.84
CA VAL A 209 11.66 -6.92 -25.40
C VAL A 209 12.70 -5.83 -25.08
N ASP A 210 12.29 -4.58 -25.10
CA ASP A 210 13.11 -3.44 -24.67
C ASP A 210 13.56 -3.63 -23.22
N GLU A 211 14.80 -3.29 -22.91
CA GLU A 211 15.40 -3.58 -21.60
C GLU A 211 14.64 -2.91 -20.43
N LYS A 212 14.25 -1.65 -20.60
CA LYS A 212 13.51 -0.87 -19.59
C LYS A 212 12.00 -0.90 -19.83
N GLY A 213 11.59 -0.94 -21.09
CA GLY A 213 10.20 -0.98 -21.56
C GLY A 213 9.66 -2.38 -21.80
N ILE A 214 10.12 -3.40 -21.07
CA ILE A 214 9.75 -4.82 -21.28
C ILE A 214 8.32 -5.12 -20.76
N TRP A 215 7.53 -5.82 -21.59
CA TRP A 215 6.31 -6.52 -21.13
C TRP A 215 6.14 -7.85 -21.86
N ARG A 216 5.49 -8.79 -21.18
CA ARG A 216 5.27 -10.16 -21.67
C ARG A 216 4.25 -10.19 -22.79
N LYS A 217 4.36 -11.19 -23.67
CA LYS A 217 3.37 -11.40 -24.75
C LYS A 217 1.98 -11.66 -24.19
N GLY A 218 0.97 -10.92 -24.67
CA GLY A 218 -0.43 -11.16 -24.27
C GLY A 218 -1.48 -10.35 -25.01
N PRO A 219 -2.76 -10.72 -24.81
CA PRO A 219 -3.88 -10.00 -25.37
C PRO A 219 -3.89 -8.55 -24.90
N THR A 220 -4.19 -7.63 -25.84
CA THR A 220 -4.15 -6.18 -25.60
C THR A 220 -5.36 -5.54 -26.26
N SER A 221 -6.14 -4.77 -25.50
CA SER A 221 -7.25 -3.96 -26.03
C SER A 221 -6.72 -2.68 -26.71
N ASP A 222 -7.50 -2.09 -27.59
CA ASP A 222 -7.06 -0.94 -28.38
C ASP A 222 -6.93 0.34 -27.54
N ASP A 223 -7.69 0.44 -26.46
CA ASP A 223 -7.63 1.52 -25.48
C ASP A 223 -6.47 1.38 -24.48
N PHE A 224 -5.79 0.23 -24.42
CA PHE A 224 -4.67 0.00 -23.49
C PHE A 224 -3.33 0.30 -24.17
N VAL A 225 -2.82 1.50 -23.99
CA VAL A 225 -1.51 1.94 -24.49
C VAL A 225 -0.56 2.10 -23.31
N HIS A 226 0.41 1.19 -23.15
CA HIS A 226 1.29 1.11 -21.96
C HIS A 226 1.87 2.46 -21.50
N ALA A 227 2.31 3.31 -22.41
CA ALA A 227 2.88 4.62 -22.09
C ALA A 227 1.84 5.63 -21.54
N ASN A 228 0.56 5.42 -21.82
CA ASN A 228 -0.51 6.34 -21.41
C ASN A 228 -1.17 5.90 -20.09
N VAL A 229 -0.98 4.64 -19.66
CA VAL A 229 -1.72 4.05 -18.55
C VAL A 229 -1.67 4.89 -17.27
N LEU A 230 -0.51 5.47 -16.93
CA LEU A 230 -0.40 6.30 -15.73
C LEU A 230 -1.29 7.55 -15.83
N GLN A 231 -1.35 8.21 -17.00
CA GLN A 231 -2.21 9.37 -17.20
C GLN A 231 -3.69 8.99 -17.28
N ASP A 232 -4.03 7.90 -17.99
CA ASP A 232 -5.42 7.41 -18.09
C ASP A 232 -6.02 7.15 -16.70
N LEU A 233 -5.23 6.52 -15.81
CA LEU A 233 -5.61 6.29 -14.42
C LEU A 233 -5.73 7.60 -13.63
N THR A 234 -4.82 8.55 -13.85
CA THR A 234 -4.84 9.85 -13.18
C THR A 234 -6.10 10.64 -13.57
N ASP A 235 -6.45 10.65 -14.84
CA ASP A 235 -7.64 11.32 -15.34
C ASP A 235 -8.94 10.71 -14.74
N LYS A 236 -8.99 9.38 -14.60
CA LYS A 236 -10.10 8.69 -13.91
C LYS A 236 -10.17 9.04 -12.43
N ALA A 237 -9.03 9.12 -11.74
CA ALA A 237 -8.98 9.51 -10.33
C ALA A 237 -9.40 10.97 -10.11
N VAL A 238 -8.91 11.90 -10.94
CA VAL A 238 -9.31 13.31 -10.95
C VAL A 238 -10.82 13.43 -11.19
N GLY A 239 -11.36 12.78 -12.22
CA GLY A 239 -12.79 12.80 -12.52
C GLY A 239 -13.66 12.23 -11.39
N TYR A 240 -13.17 11.18 -10.70
CA TYR A 240 -13.84 10.66 -9.51
C TYR A 240 -13.88 11.68 -8.37
N ILE A 241 -12.75 12.35 -8.09
CA ILE A 241 -12.67 13.40 -7.05
C ILE A 241 -13.61 14.56 -7.38
N GLU A 242 -13.60 15.07 -8.63
CA GLU A 242 -14.45 16.20 -9.05
C GLU A 242 -15.94 15.89 -8.95
N LYS A 243 -16.32 14.64 -9.24
CA LYS A 243 -17.71 14.18 -9.09
C LYS A 243 -18.11 14.12 -7.62
N ASN A 244 -17.30 13.46 -6.78
CA ASN A 244 -17.67 13.18 -5.39
C ASN A 244 -17.44 14.38 -4.45
N ALA A 245 -16.63 15.37 -4.83
CA ALA A 245 -16.48 16.62 -4.12
C ALA A 245 -17.80 17.41 -3.98
N LYS A 246 -18.77 17.15 -4.84
CA LYS A 246 -20.10 17.79 -4.86
C LYS A 246 -21.12 17.07 -3.99
N GLU A 247 -20.78 15.87 -3.53
CA GLU A 247 -21.66 15.04 -2.71
C GLU A 247 -21.52 15.39 -1.22
N THR A 248 -22.52 15.00 -0.45
CA THR A 248 -22.51 15.23 1.02
C THR A 248 -21.76 14.16 1.79
N SER A 249 -21.70 12.94 1.23
CA SER A 249 -20.98 11.81 1.80
C SER A 249 -19.47 11.94 1.58
N PRO A 250 -18.64 11.57 2.55
CA PRO A 250 -17.20 11.47 2.33
C PRO A 250 -16.89 10.34 1.34
N PHE A 251 -15.73 10.40 0.71
CA PHE A 251 -15.28 9.33 -0.17
C PHE A 251 -13.92 8.75 0.25
N PHE A 252 -13.71 7.49 -0.11
CA PHE A 252 -12.43 6.80 -0.06
C PHE A 252 -11.99 6.46 -1.49
N LEU A 253 -10.82 6.93 -1.88
CA LEU A 253 -10.17 6.58 -3.15
C LEU A 253 -8.87 5.81 -2.86
N TYR A 254 -8.83 4.54 -3.23
CA TYR A 254 -7.60 3.75 -3.31
C TYR A 254 -7.03 3.90 -4.72
N PHE A 255 -5.87 4.56 -4.83
CA PHE A 255 -5.23 4.91 -6.09
C PHE A 255 -3.83 4.28 -6.20
N PRO A 256 -3.74 2.96 -6.43
CA PRO A 256 -2.47 2.27 -6.65
C PRO A 256 -1.97 2.46 -8.07
N LEU A 257 -0.89 3.22 -8.20
CA LEU A 257 -0.23 3.51 -9.46
C LEU A 257 0.50 2.27 -10.01
N PRO A 258 0.73 2.18 -11.33
CA PRO A 258 1.60 1.17 -11.94
C PRO A 258 3.05 1.65 -12.11
N ALA A 259 3.41 2.79 -11.58
CA ALA A 259 4.66 3.51 -11.80
C ALA A 259 5.39 3.80 -10.48
N PRO A 260 6.73 3.87 -10.51
CA PRO A 260 7.65 3.76 -11.65
C PRO A 260 8.09 2.32 -12.02
N HIS A 261 7.25 1.30 -11.78
CA HIS A 261 7.49 -0.10 -12.13
C HIS A 261 7.69 -0.31 -13.64
N THR A 262 8.37 -1.40 -13.99
CA THR A 262 8.49 -1.90 -15.39
C THR A 262 7.12 -2.22 -16.02
N PRO A 263 6.89 -1.87 -17.30
CA PRO A 263 7.76 -1.14 -18.23
C PRO A 263 7.95 0.31 -17.82
N ILE A 264 9.21 0.75 -17.80
CA ILE A 264 9.57 2.13 -17.45
C ILE A 264 9.36 2.98 -18.70
N LEU A 265 8.23 3.67 -18.77
CA LEU A 265 7.75 4.40 -19.94
C LEU A 265 7.28 5.82 -19.58
N PRO A 266 8.21 6.69 -19.14
CA PRO A 266 7.87 8.11 -18.96
C PRO A 266 7.38 8.70 -20.28
N THR A 267 6.38 9.56 -20.23
CA THR A 267 5.91 10.26 -21.43
C THR A 267 6.98 11.24 -21.93
N THR A 268 6.86 11.65 -23.21
CA THR A 268 7.84 12.56 -23.85
C THR A 268 8.03 13.87 -23.09
N GLU A 269 7.04 14.29 -22.33
CA GLU A 269 7.10 15.47 -21.48
C GLU A 269 8.16 15.35 -20.37
N PHE A 270 8.35 14.14 -19.82
CA PHE A 270 9.27 13.88 -18.71
C PHE A 270 10.64 13.35 -19.15
N LEU A 271 10.77 12.83 -20.39
CA LEU A 271 12.02 12.26 -20.88
C LEU A 271 13.19 13.25 -20.78
N GLY A 272 14.27 12.81 -20.10
CA GLY A 272 15.50 13.59 -19.88
C GLY A 272 15.37 14.73 -18.85
N LYS A 273 14.24 14.82 -18.12
CA LYS A 273 13.99 15.93 -17.17
C LYS A 273 14.58 15.70 -15.79
N SER A 274 14.75 14.45 -15.38
CA SER A 274 15.35 14.13 -14.08
C SER A 274 16.85 14.41 -14.01
N ASN A 275 17.54 14.49 -15.14
CA ASN A 275 19.01 14.49 -15.25
C ASN A 275 19.66 13.24 -14.61
N THR A 276 18.90 12.15 -14.48
CA THR A 276 19.39 10.85 -14.01
C THR A 276 19.27 9.81 -15.14
N ASN A 277 18.19 9.05 -15.18
CA ASN A 277 17.87 8.09 -16.25
C ASN A 277 16.35 7.99 -16.48
N MET A 278 15.89 7.10 -17.36
CA MET A 278 14.46 6.92 -17.65
C MET A 278 13.63 6.60 -16.42
N TYR A 279 14.18 5.87 -15.44
CA TYR A 279 13.50 5.60 -14.17
C TYR A 279 13.25 6.90 -13.39
N GLY A 280 14.27 7.75 -13.26
CA GLY A 280 14.10 9.05 -12.59
C GLY A 280 13.11 9.97 -13.31
N ASP A 281 13.06 9.92 -14.65
CA ASP A 281 12.06 10.65 -15.43
C ASP A 281 10.63 10.11 -15.12
N PHE A 282 10.50 8.81 -14.92
CA PHE A 282 9.21 8.20 -14.57
C PHE A 282 8.80 8.50 -13.11
N VAL A 283 9.76 8.61 -12.18
CA VAL A 283 9.53 9.13 -10.83
C VAL A 283 9.00 10.56 -10.86
N MET A 284 9.55 11.43 -11.74
CA MET A 284 9.02 12.79 -11.91
C MET A 284 7.57 12.78 -12.42
N GLN A 285 7.20 11.84 -13.27
CA GLN A 285 5.81 11.71 -13.71
C GLN A 285 4.90 11.22 -12.58
N VAL A 286 5.37 10.36 -11.67
CA VAL A 286 4.66 10.02 -10.42
C VAL A 286 4.50 11.25 -9.51
N ASP A 287 5.54 12.09 -9.40
CA ASP A 287 5.45 13.35 -8.66
C ASP A 287 4.39 14.30 -9.25
N ASP A 288 4.24 14.31 -10.58
CA ASP A 288 3.20 15.08 -11.26
C ASP A 288 1.78 14.56 -10.99
N VAL A 289 1.59 13.26 -10.80
CA VAL A 289 0.31 12.69 -10.33
C VAL A 289 -0.08 13.33 -8.98
N ILE A 290 0.87 13.47 -8.05
CA ILE A 290 0.61 14.13 -6.75
C ILE A 290 0.20 15.59 -6.96
N ARG A 291 0.85 16.32 -7.88
CA ARG A 291 0.45 17.70 -8.26
C ARG A 291 -1.01 17.72 -8.72
N GLN A 292 -1.38 16.88 -9.70
CA GLN A 292 -2.71 16.86 -10.29
C GLN A 292 -3.78 16.59 -9.21
N ILE A 293 -3.58 15.60 -8.33
CA ILE A 293 -4.50 15.30 -7.22
C ILE A 293 -4.62 16.48 -6.26
N ARG A 294 -3.50 17.07 -5.79
CA ARG A 294 -3.52 18.21 -4.85
C ARG A 294 -4.17 19.46 -5.45
N GLU A 295 -3.93 19.75 -6.72
CA GLU A 295 -4.57 20.85 -7.44
C GLU A 295 -6.08 20.62 -7.59
N THR A 296 -6.51 19.39 -7.87
CA THR A 296 -7.92 19.01 -7.93
C THR A 296 -8.60 19.21 -6.57
N LEU A 297 -8.02 18.72 -5.48
CA LEU A 297 -8.55 18.93 -4.13
C LEU A 297 -8.69 20.42 -3.80
N LYS A 298 -7.70 21.22 -4.18
CA LYS A 298 -7.71 22.67 -3.97
C LYS A 298 -8.80 23.35 -4.81
N SER A 299 -8.92 23.02 -6.10
CA SER A 299 -9.92 23.60 -6.99
C SER A 299 -11.35 23.26 -6.60
N GLN A 300 -11.55 22.07 -6.04
CA GLN A 300 -12.86 21.64 -5.50
C GLN A 300 -13.14 22.16 -4.07
N GLY A 301 -12.18 22.83 -3.43
CA GLY A 301 -12.35 23.40 -2.07
C GLY A 301 -12.42 22.35 -0.95
N ILE A 302 -11.89 21.14 -1.16
CA ILE A 302 -11.97 20.04 -0.19
C ILE A 302 -10.63 19.63 0.41
N SER A 303 -9.54 20.34 0.10
CA SER A 303 -8.18 20.01 0.63
C SER A 303 -8.15 19.94 2.15
N GLU A 304 -8.78 20.89 2.85
CA GLU A 304 -8.76 20.96 4.32
C GLU A 304 -9.37 19.72 4.98
N ASN A 305 -10.43 19.16 4.38
CA ASN A 305 -11.14 17.98 4.90
C ASN A 305 -10.81 16.70 4.12
N THR A 306 -9.56 16.56 3.65
CA THR A 306 -9.08 15.36 2.97
C THR A 306 -7.80 14.86 3.65
N LEU A 307 -7.82 13.59 4.07
CA LEU A 307 -6.65 12.85 4.51
C LEU A 307 -6.01 12.22 3.26
N LEU A 308 -4.87 12.76 2.83
CA LEU A 308 -4.11 12.31 1.67
C LEU A 308 -2.89 11.52 2.14
N VAL A 309 -2.79 10.26 1.74
CA VAL A 309 -1.65 9.37 2.02
C VAL A 309 -0.89 9.10 0.73
N PHE A 310 0.45 9.18 0.77
CA PHE A 310 1.34 8.76 -0.30
C PHE A 310 2.41 7.82 0.24
N THR A 311 2.61 6.68 -0.42
CA THR A 311 3.66 5.70 -0.08
C THR A 311 3.98 4.81 -1.28
N SER A 312 4.88 3.81 -1.10
CA SER A 312 5.22 2.78 -2.08
C SER A 312 4.84 1.38 -1.57
N ASP A 313 4.65 0.43 -2.49
CA ASP A 313 4.31 -0.96 -2.15
C ASP A 313 5.54 -1.84 -1.82
N ASN A 314 6.72 -1.42 -2.17
CA ASN A 314 8.03 -1.99 -1.79
C ASN A 314 9.16 -1.05 -2.20
N GLY A 315 10.39 -1.43 -1.89
CA GLY A 315 11.57 -0.68 -2.33
C GLY A 315 11.81 -0.74 -3.84
N CYS A 316 12.76 0.06 -4.31
CA CYS A 316 13.07 0.19 -5.74
C CYS A 316 13.53 -1.14 -6.35
N SER A 317 13.07 -1.40 -7.58
CA SER A 317 13.47 -2.56 -8.37
C SER A 317 14.87 -2.39 -8.98
N PRO A 318 15.70 -3.44 -9.07
CA PRO A 318 16.94 -3.41 -9.85
C PRO A 318 16.77 -3.00 -11.32
N LYS A 319 15.56 -3.05 -11.86
CA LYS A 319 15.22 -2.57 -13.21
C LYS A 319 15.35 -1.05 -13.37
N ALA A 320 15.41 -0.29 -12.28
CA ALA A 320 15.76 1.14 -12.28
C ALA A 320 17.18 1.42 -12.76
N ASP A 321 18.03 0.37 -12.89
CA ASP A 321 19.44 0.46 -13.24
C ASP A 321 20.28 1.25 -12.22
N PHE A 322 20.48 0.64 -11.05
CA PHE A 322 21.25 1.24 -9.95
C PHE A 322 22.65 1.68 -10.37
N LYS A 323 23.30 0.92 -11.32
CA LYS A 323 24.63 1.30 -11.82
C LYS A 323 24.63 2.60 -12.64
N GLU A 324 23.51 2.86 -13.34
CA GLU A 324 23.35 4.11 -14.07
C GLU A 324 23.08 5.27 -13.12
N LEU A 325 22.26 5.05 -12.10
CA LEU A 325 21.95 6.03 -11.06
C LEU A 325 23.16 6.36 -10.18
N GLU A 326 24.00 5.37 -9.86
CA GLU A 326 25.24 5.56 -9.11
C GLU A 326 26.20 6.55 -9.80
N LYS A 327 26.23 6.62 -11.16
CA LYS A 327 27.06 7.57 -11.91
C LYS A 327 26.72 9.04 -11.66
N VAL A 328 25.52 9.29 -11.14
CA VAL A 328 25.05 10.62 -10.79
C VAL A 328 24.87 10.77 -9.26
N ASP A 329 25.49 9.89 -8.48
CA ASP A 329 25.42 9.88 -7.01
C ASP A 329 23.97 9.79 -6.48
N HIS A 330 23.13 8.98 -7.11
CA HIS A 330 21.77 8.70 -6.66
C HIS A 330 21.61 7.23 -6.28
N ASP A 331 21.15 6.97 -5.04
CA ASP A 331 20.80 5.63 -4.56
C ASP A 331 19.31 5.59 -4.19
N PRO A 332 18.48 4.84 -4.94
CA PRO A 332 17.08 4.66 -4.64
C PRO A 332 16.80 4.03 -3.28
N SER A 333 17.72 3.23 -2.76
CA SER A 333 17.63 2.63 -1.43
C SER A 333 18.18 3.52 -0.32
N TYR A 334 18.78 4.68 -0.66
CA TYR A 334 19.44 5.60 0.28
C TYR A 334 20.57 4.91 1.03
N VAL A 335 20.50 4.84 2.37
CA VAL A 335 21.50 4.17 3.23
C VAL A 335 21.15 2.72 3.55
N TYR A 336 20.02 2.24 3.06
CA TYR A 336 19.49 0.92 3.39
C TYR A 336 20.01 -0.14 2.43
N ARG A 337 20.39 -1.30 2.99
CA ARG A 337 20.81 -2.46 2.20
C ARG A 337 19.63 -3.06 1.45
N GLY A 338 19.90 -3.59 0.25
CA GLY A 338 18.93 -4.35 -0.53
C GLY A 338 18.03 -3.50 -1.41
N THR A 339 17.17 -4.18 -2.15
CA THR A 339 16.25 -3.61 -3.14
C THR A 339 14.92 -4.36 -3.05
N LYS A 340 13.93 -4.04 -3.89
CA LYS A 340 12.73 -4.85 -4.08
C LYS A 340 13.05 -6.34 -3.97
N ALA A 341 12.17 -7.12 -3.38
CA ALA A 341 12.25 -8.56 -3.14
C ALA A 341 13.07 -8.97 -1.91
N ASP A 342 14.00 -8.15 -1.43
CA ASP A 342 14.93 -8.51 -0.35
C ASP A 342 14.33 -8.37 1.04
N ILE A 343 14.83 -9.16 1.99
CA ILE A 343 14.45 -9.08 3.40
C ILE A 343 15.12 -7.89 4.12
N PHE A 344 16.12 -7.27 3.51
CA PHE A 344 16.82 -6.11 4.04
C PHE A 344 15.97 -4.84 3.99
N GLU A 345 16.33 -3.81 4.76
CA GLU A 345 15.56 -2.56 4.88
C GLU A 345 15.21 -1.94 3.52
N GLY A 346 16.13 -1.92 2.54
CA GLY A 346 15.89 -1.38 1.21
C GLY A 346 14.80 -2.11 0.40
N GLY A 347 14.40 -3.30 0.82
CA GLY A 347 13.32 -4.05 0.18
C GLY A 347 11.91 -3.63 0.63
N HIS A 348 11.77 -3.16 1.87
CA HIS A 348 10.46 -2.95 2.49
C HIS A 348 10.32 -1.63 3.27
N ARG A 349 11.39 -0.85 3.44
CA ARG A 349 11.32 0.49 4.01
C ARG A 349 11.02 1.48 2.90
N VAL A 350 9.93 2.25 3.06
CA VAL A 350 9.34 3.05 1.99
C VAL A 350 9.09 4.49 2.45
N PRO A 351 9.06 5.47 1.51
CA PRO A 351 8.58 6.81 1.87
C PRO A 351 7.11 6.73 2.25
N PHE A 352 6.73 7.43 3.34
CA PHE A 352 5.34 7.48 3.79
C PHE A 352 5.02 8.90 4.25
N ILE A 353 4.08 9.55 3.57
CA ILE A 353 3.69 10.94 3.81
C ILE A 353 2.17 10.98 4.04
N VAL A 354 1.75 11.75 5.03
CA VAL A 354 0.33 12.05 5.28
C VAL A 354 0.13 13.55 5.32
N GLU A 355 -0.74 14.07 4.45
CA GLU A 355 -1.20 15.46 4.47
C GLU A 355 -2.67 15.50 4.87
N TRP A 356 -2.97 16.18 5.97
CA TRP A 356 -4.34 16.43 6.43
C TRP A 356 -4.44 17.83 7.03
N PRO A 357 -4.68 18.86 6.20
CA PRO A 357 -4.45 20.25 6.58
C PRO A 357 -5.24 20.74 7.80
N SER A 358 -6.47 20.26 8.02
CA SER A 358 -7.32 20.72 9.13
C SER A 358 -7.01 20.05 10.48
N LYS A 359 -6.42 18.85 10.48
CA LYS A 359 -6.28 18.02 11.70
C LYS A 359 -4.88 17.43 11.90
N GLY A 360 -4.13 17.24 10.83
CA GLY A 360 -2.81 16.63 10.88
C GLY A 360 -1.70 17.62 11.23
N LEU A 361 -0.56 17.09 11.63
CA LEU A 361 0.67 17.85 11.79
C LEU A 361 1.15 18.41 10.45
N ARG A 362 1.87 19.53 10.50
CA ARG A 362 2.52 20.15 9.33
C ARG A 362 4.02 20.23 9.56
N ASN A 363 4.79 20.10 8.48
CA ASN A 363 6.25 20.14 8.48
C ASN A 363 6.85 19.28 9.60
N SER A 364 6.31 18.09 9.79
CA SER A 364 6.62 17.20 10.90
C SER A 364 7.23 15.89 10.41
N SER A 365 7.92 15.21 11.31
CA SER A 365 8.53 13.91 11.06
C SER A 365 8.34 13.01 12.26
N SER A 366 8.00 11.75 12.04
CA SER A 366 7.96 10.70 13.07
C SER A 366 8.96 9.60 12.71
N ASP A 367 9.71 9.13 13.69
CA ASP A 367 10.60 7.97 13.63
C ASP A 367 9.97 6.70 14.24
N LYS A 368 8.70 6.75 14.56
CA LYS A 368 7.98 5.59 15.08
C LYS A 368 7.75 4.58 13.98
N VAL A 369 7.99 3.32 14.30
CA VAL A 369 7.78 2.21 13.36
C VAL A 369 6.30 2.07 13.03
N ILE A 370 5.98 2.22 11.75
CA ILE A 370 4.66 1.94 11.20
C ILE A 370 4.76 0.90 10.08
N CYS A 371 3.64 0.24 9.79
CA CYS A 371 3.51 -0.66 8.65
C CYS A 371 2.33 -0.24 7.77
N THR A 372 2.41 -0.48 6.48
CA THR A 372 1.29 -0.19 5.57
C THR A 372 0.00 -0.94 5.93
N THR A 373 0.09 -2.05 6.70
CA THR A 373 -1.07 -2.74 7.29
C THR A 373 -1.86 -1.86 8.27
N ASP A 374 -1.23 -0.82 8.84
CA ASP A 374 -1.81 0.06 9.87
C ASP A 374 -2.91 0.97 9.35
N PHE A 375 -3.05 1.03 8.03
CA PHE A 375 -4.07 1.86 7.39
C PHE A 375 -5.49 1.44 7.79
N PHE A 376 -5.78 0.13 7.89
CA PHE A 376 -7.12 -0.35 8.28
C PHE A 376 -7.52 0.16 9.68
N ALA A 377 -6.70 -0.09 10.69
CA ALA A 377 -6.99 0.34 12.07
C ALA A 377 -7.02 1.87 12.20
N THR A 378 -6.22 2.59 11.41
CA THR A 378 -6.26 4.06 11.35
C THR A 378 -7.61 4.57 10.83
N CYS A 379 -8.12 3.97 9.75
CA CYS A 379 -9.45 4.31 9.22
C CYS A 379 -10.57 3.90 10.19
N ALA A 380 -10.42 2.76 10.87
CA ALA A 380 -11.39 2.30 11.86
C ALA A 380 -11.49 3.28 13.04
N GLU A 381 -10.36 3.69 13.61
CA GLU A 381 -10.33 4.70 14.69
C GLU A 381 -10.87 6.05 14.22
N LEU A 382 -10.50 6.50 13.01
CA LEU A 382 -10.97 7.73 12.41
C LEU A 382 -12.49 7.80 12.30
N THR A 383 -13.15 6.67 12.02
CA THR A 383 -14.60 6.58 11.81
C THR A 383 -15.36 6.06 13.02
N GLY A 384 -14.68 5.63 14.09
CA GLY A 384 -15.29 5.01 15.27
C GLY A 384 -15.74 3.56 15.04
N TYR A 385 -15.26 2.90 13.96
CA TYR A 385 -15.57 1.51 13.69
C TYR A 385 -14.91 0.60 14.71
N GLN A 386 -15.65 -0.38 15.22
CA GLN A 386 -15.14 -1.38 16.16
C GLN A 386 -14.65 -2.61 15.38
N ILE A 387 -13.32 -2.79 15.32
CA ILE A 387 -12.68 -3.92 14.64
C ILE A 387 -13.05 -5.23 15.34
N MET A 388 -13.52 -6.21 14.59
CA MET A 388 -13.83 -7.55 15.11
C MET A 388 -12.56 -8.40 15.26
N ASP A 389 -12.61 -9.47 16.08
CA ASP A 389 -11.48 -10.38 16.27
C ASP A 389 -10.94 -11.02 14.97
N THR A 390 -11.80 -11.13 13.94
CA THR A 390 -11.49 -11.71 12.63
C THR A 390 -11.05 -10.70 11.58
N GLU A 391 -10.80 -9.46 11.97
CA GLU A 391 -10.45 -8.34 11.09
C GLU A 391 -9.13 -7.70 11.50
N ALA A 392 -8.39 -7.22 10.53
CA ALA A 392 -7.21 -6.37 10.72
C ALA A 392 -6.22 -6.90 11.79
N GLU A 393 -5.98 -8.20 11.82
CA GLU A 393 -5.25 -8.92 12.87
C GLU A 393 -3.82 -8.42 13.08
N ASP A 394 -3.30 -7.61 12.12
CA ASP A 394 -1.93 -7.08 12.18
C ASP A 394 -1.87 -5.55 12.01
N SER A 395 -2.99 -4.87 12.24
CA SER A 395 -3.14 -3.44 12.03
C SER A 395 -3.20 -2.68 13.36
N TYR A 396 -2.40 -1.62 13.47
CA TYR A 396 -2.35 -0.71 14.61
C TYR A 396 -2.64 0.71 14.13
N SER A 397 -3.46 1.45 14.85
CA SER A 397 -3.78 2.81 14.41
C SER A 397 -2.60 3.76 14.57
N MET A 398 -2.30 4.51 13.51
CA MET A 398 -1.32 5.61 13.51
C MET A 398 -1.99 6.98 13.60
N LEU A 399 -3.30 7.05 13.91
CA LEU A 399 -4.07 8.28 13.91
C LEU A 399 -3.53 9.30 14.92
N SER A 400 -3.15 8.85 16.12
CA SER A 400 -2.54 9.70 17.15
C SER A 400 -1.21 10.32 16.70
N LEU A 401 -0.38 9.57 15.98
CA LEU A 401 0.87 10.08 15.40
C LEU A 401 0.60 11.12 14.30
N ILE A 402 -0.41 10.89 13.46
CA ILE A 402 -0.82 11.83 12.39
C ILE A 402 -1.29 13.16 12.98
N LYS A 403 -2.06 13.11 14.07
CA LYS A 403 -2.58 14.31 14.77
C LYS A 403 -1.57 14.98 15.70
N GLY A 404 -0.52 14.25 16.11
CA GLY A 404 0.42 14.71 17.12
C GLY A 404 -0.13 14.63 18.55
N ASP A 405 -1.14 13.78 18.79
CA ASP A 405 -1.73 13.58 20.11
C ASP A 405 -0.78 12.86 21.06
N ASN A 406 0.08 11.99 20.53
CA ASN A 406 1.20 11.38 21.25
C ASN A 406 2.37 11.06 20.30
N ASP A 407 3.54 10.73 20.87
CA ASP A 407 4.74 10.29 20.14
C ASP A 407 5.25 8.95 20.70
N GLU A 408 4.34 8.04 21.05
CA GLU A 408 4.65 6.71 21.52
C GLU A 408 4.66 5.69 20.39
N ALA A 409 5.40 4.58 20.59
CA ALA A 409 5.39 3.47 19.66
C ALA A 409 4.01 2.80 19.64
N ILE A 410 3.42 2.69 18.45
CA ILE A 410 2.09 2.07 18.28
C ILE A 410 2.15 0.55 18.25
N ARG A 411 3.33 -0.04 18.05
CA ARG A 411 3.55 -1.49 17.95
C ARG A 411 4.85 -1.91 18.59
N GLU A 412 4.90 -3.10 19.17
CA GLU A 412 6.10 -3.70 19.75
C GLU A 412 6.95 -4.40 18.69
N TYR A 413 6.29 -5.12 17.77
CA TYR A 413 6.92 -5.88 16.71
C TYR A 413 6.39 -5.50 15.33
N THR A 414 7.27 -5.59 14.33
CA THR A 414 6.91 -5.52 12.91
C THR A 414 7.49 -6.73 12.20
N VAL A 415 6.69 -7.39 11.36
CA VAL A 415 7.12 -8.57 10.60
C VAL A 415 7.15 -8.24 9.12
N HIS A 416 8.22 -8.60 8.44
CA HIS A 416 8.45 -8.41 7.02
C HIS A 416 8.68 -9.74 6.32
N HIS A 417 8.45 -9.74 5.03
CA HIS A 417 8.46 -10.95 4.21
C HIS A 417 9.16 -10.66 2.88
N SER A 418 10.18 -11.45 2.54
CA SER A 418 10.84 -11.35 1.24
C SER A 418 10.05 -12.07 0.14
N ILE A 419 10.53 -11.98 -1.11
CA ILE A 419 9.85 -12.64 -2.24
C ILE A 419 9.83 -14.16 -2.13
N ASP A 420 10.87 -14.79 -1.56
CA ASP A 420 10.92 -16.24 -1.39
C ASP A 420 10.13 -16.74 -0.16
N GLY A 421 9.56 -15.81 0.60
CA GLY A 421 8.79 -16.12 1.79
C GLY A 421 9.61 -16.15 3.09
N SER A 422 10.86 -15.73 3.07
CA SER A 422 11.66 -15.59 4.29
C SER A 422 11.14 -14.47 5.19
N PHE A 423 11.22 -14.67 6.50
CA PHE A 423 10.71 -13.75 7.49
C PHE A 423 11.80 -12.85 8.09
N ALA A 424 11.44 -11.62 8.38
CA ALA A 424 12.14 -10.80 9.36
C ALA A 424 11.19 -10.33 10.45
N ILE A 425 11.68 -10.24 11.68
CA ILE A 425 10.97 -9.61 12.79
C ILE A 425 11.83 -8.50 13.37
N ARG A 426 11.22 -7.36 13.65
CA ARG A 426 11.86 -6.20 14.24
C ARG A 426 11.19 -5.82 15.57
N GLN A 427 12.02 -5.49 16.57
CA GLN A 427 11.63 -4.88 17.85
C GLN A 427 12.56 -3.72 18.15
N GLY A 428 12.06 -2.51 18.09
CA GLY A 428 12.89 -1.30 18.19
C GLY A 428 14.00 -1.33 17.15
N ASN A 429 15.27 -1.26 17.60
CA ASN A 429 16.44 -1.29 16.71
C ASN A 429 16.93 -2.71 16.36
N TRP A 430 16.40 -3.76 16.98
CA TRP A 430 16.83 -5.12 16.72
C TRP A 430 15.99 -5.77 15.62
N LYS A 431 16.66 -6.30 14.59
CA LYS A 431 16.03 -7.01 13.46
C LYS A 431 16.65 -8.39 13.32
N LEU A 432 15.82 -9.41 13.30
CA LEU A 432 16.19 -10.80 13.01
C LEU A 432 15.64 -11.20 11.65
N ASN A 433 16.52 -11.51 10.68
CA ASN A 433 16.18 -12.12 9.40
C ASN A 433 16.32 -13.64 9.52
N VAL A 434 15.29 -14.39 9.14
CA VAL A 434 15.25 -15.86 9.23
C VAL A 434 15.58 -16.46 7.86
N CYS A 435 16.77 -16.13 7.37
CA CYS A 435 17.39 -16.67 6.16
C CYS A 435 18.88 -16.37 6.14
N SER A 436 19.62 -17.12 5.33
CA SER A 436 21.10 -17.00 5.22
C SER A 436 21.57 -15.84 4.34
N GLY A 437 20.72 -15.33 3.44
CA GLY A 437 21.07 -14.28 2.49
C GLY A 437 19.99 -13.21 2.41
N SER A 438 19.77 -12.68 1.20
CA SER A 438 18.78 -11.62 0.96
C SER A 438 17.33 -12.12 0.99
N GLY A 439 17.07 -13.42 0.87
CA GLY A 439 15.74 -13.95 0.61
C GLY A 439 15.11 -13.43 -0.68
N GLY A 440 15.89 -12.74 -1.51
CA GLY A 440 15.42 -12.04 -2.69
C GLY A 440 16.43 -11.97 -3.83
N TRP A 441 16.67 -10.76 -4.36
CA TRP A 441 17.41 -10.56 -5.60
C TRP A 441 18.83 -10.03 -5.43
N SER A 442 19.16 -9.43 -4.28
CA SER A 442 20.51 -8.96 -3.98
C SER A 442 21.41 -10.12 -3.53
N TYR A 443 22.72 -10.00 -3.80
CA TYR A 443 23.69 -10.99 -3.36
C TYR A 443 23.91 -10.93 -1.83
N PRO A 444 24.06 -12.09 -1.16
CA PRO A 444 23.85 -13.44 -1.69
C PRO A 444 22.36 -13.79 -1.81
N ARG A 445 21.94 -14.18 -3.01
CA ARG A 445 20.58 -14.66 -3.27
C ARG A 445 20.41 -16.09 -2.75
N PRO A 446 19.20 -16.61 -2.50
CA PRO A 446 19.00 -17.99 -2.08
C PRO A 446 19.72 -19.02 -2.95
N GLN A 447 19.69 -18.84 -4.29
CA GLN A 447 20.40 -19.71 -5.21
C GLN A 447 21.93 -19.56 -5.18
N ASP A 448 22.47 -18.41 -4.81
CA ASP A 448 23.93 -18.22 -4.68
C ASP A 448 24.44 -18.96 -3.43
N VAL A 449 23.70 -18.89 -2.32
CA VAL A 449 24.01 -19.61 -1.08
C VAL A 449 24.12 -21.12 -1.37
N GLU A 450 23.16 -21.67 -2.13
CA GLU A 450 23.15 -23.09 -2.47
C GLU A 450 24.27 -23.47 -3.45
N LYS A 451 24.42 -22.76 -4.58
CA LYS A 451 25.36 -23.08 -5.65
C LYS A 451 26.82 -22.90 -5.26
N GLU A 452 27.09 -21.80 -4.53
CA GLU A 452 28.45 -21.43 -4.12
C GLU A 452 28.84 -22.10 -2.79
N LYS A 453 27.89 -22.81 -2.15
CA LYS A 453 28.03 -23.46 -0.83
C LYS A 453 28.58 -22.47 0.21
N LEU A 454 28.01 -21.29 0.26
CA LEU A 454 28.43 -20.25 1.19
C LEU A 454 28.17 -20.70 2.63
N ASP A 455 29.21 -20.67 3.46
CA ASP A 455 29.11 -20.96 4.90
C ASP A 455 28.55 -19.76 5.65
N LEU A 456 27.24 -19.56 5.53
CA LEU A 456 26.51 -18.46 6.17
C LEU A 456 25.61 -19.00 7.28
N PRO A 457 25.45 -18.27 8.40
CA PRO A 457 24.46 -18.62 9.41
C PRO A 457 23.05 -18.66 8.83
N ASP A 458 22.21 -19.58 9.28
CA ASP A 458 20.79 -19.71 8.86
C ASP A 458 19.95 -18.49 9.16
N MET A 459 20.41 -17.64 10.07
CA MET A 459 19.71 -16.40 10.50
C MET A 459 20.72 -15.26 10.64
N GLN A 460 20.21 -14.04 10.55
CA GLN A 460 21.01 -12.82 10.66
C GLN A 460 20.36 -11.88 11.68
N LEU A 461 21.15 -11.34 12.59
CA LEU A 461 20.69 -10.38 13.62
C LEU A 461 21.44 -9.07 13.45
N TYR A 462 20.70 -7.97 13.39
CA TYR A 462 21.23 -6.62 13.23
C TYR A 462 20.73 -5.67 14.33
N ASN A 463 21.56 -4.67 14.68
CA ASN A 463 21.13 -3.51 15.45
C ASN A 463 21.13 -2.29 14.53
N LEU A 464 19.98 -1.92 14.03
CA LEU A 464 19.80 -0.86 13.03
C LEU A 464 20.19 0.54 13.53
N LYS A 465 20.32 0.75 14.84
CA LYS A 465 20.84 2.01 15.39
C LYS A 465 22.32 2.21 15.07
N ASP A 466 23.09 1.12 15.12
CA ASP A 466 24.54 1.15 14.99
C ASP A 466 24.99 0.70 13.57
N ASP A 467 24.12 -0.02 12.86
CA ASP A 467 24.36 -0.62 11.55
C ASP A 467 23.10 -0.60 10.70
N ILE A 468 22.73 0.60 10.23
CA ILE A 468 21.53 0.83 9.42
C ILE A 468 21.59 0.12 8.05
N GLY A 469 22.80 -0.16 7.57
CA GLY A 469 23.08 -0.87 6.31
C GLY A 469 23.12 -2.40 6.46
N GLU A 470 22.79 -2.97 7.63
CA GLU A 470 22.73 -4.43 7.85
C GLU A 470 24.00 -5.17 7.36
N THR A 471 25.18 -4.63 7.70
CA THR A 471 26.49 -5.12 7.22
C THR A 471 27.13 -6.14 8.17
N LYS A 472 26.83 -6.06 9.46
CA LYS A 472 27.46 -6.86 10.50
C LYS A 472 26.45 -7.79 11.21
N ASN A 473 26.45 -9.07 10.82
CA ASN A 473 25.64 -10.06 11.50
C ASN A 473 26.09 -10.30 12.95
N LEU A 474 25.23 -9.95 13.91
CA LEU A 474 25.48 -10.03 15.35
C LEU A 474 24.95 -11.32 15.99
N ILE A 475 24.48 -12.32 15.21
CA ILE A 475 23.77 -13.49 15.75
C ILE A 475 24.63 -14.30 16.72
N ALA A 476 25.91 -14.49 16.38
CA ALA A 476 26.85 -15.23 17.25
C ALA A 476 27.15 -14.49 18.55
N ALA A 477 27.18 -13.14 18.52
CA ALA A 477 27.46 -12.31 19.68
C ALA A 477 26.23 -12.10 20.58
N ASN A 478 25.01 -12.22 20.03
CA ASN A 478 23.76 -11.92 20.74
C ASN A 478 22.71 -13.06 20.62
N PRO A 479 23.05 -14.32 20.95
CA PRO A 479 22.16 -15.47 20.77
C PRO A 479 20.89 -15.39 21.62
N LYS A 480 20.93 -14.71 22.76
CA LYS A 480 19.76 -14.50 23.63
C LYS A 480 18.73 -13.63 22.94
N LYS A 481 19.17 -12.51 22.30
CA LYS A 481 18.26 -11.60 21.56
C LYS A 481 17.67 -12.26 20.32
N ALA A 482 18.47 -13.01 19.58
CA ALA A 482 17.99 -13.79 18.44
C ALA A 482 16.90 -14.81 18.87
N LYS A 483 17.11 -15.53 19.98
CA LYS A 483 16.12 -16.47 20.54
C LYS A 483 14.83 -15.78 20.98
N GLU A 484 14.93 -14.61 21.60
CA GLU A 484 13.79 -13.78 22.01
C GLU A 484 12.92 -13.40 20.80
N LEU A 485 13.54 -12.82 19.76
CA LEU A 485 12.84 -12.42 18.54
C LEU A 485 12.26 -13.61 17.79
N LYS A 486 13.00 -14.73 17.66
CA LYS A 486 12.46 -15.98 17.08
C LYS A 486 11.22 -16.47 17.84
N LYS A 487 11.24 -16.42 19.19
CA LYS A 487 10.09 -16.80 20.02
C LYS A 487 8.90 -15.89 19.80
N ALA A 488 9.10 -14.58 19.68
CA ALA A 488 8.05 -13.61 19.39
C ALA A 488 7.44 -13.87 18.01
N LEU A 489 8.27 -14.08 16.98
CA LEU A 489 7.83 -14.41 15.64
C LEU A 489 7.01 -15.72 15.61
N LYS A 490 7.51 -16.78 16.28
CA LYS A 490 6.76 -18.04 16.44
C LYS A 490 5.38 -17.80 17.03
N LYS A 491 5.28 -17.00 18.10
CA LYS A 491 4.01 -16.67 18.74
C LYS A 491 3.07 -15.94 17.75
N ILE A 492 3.54 -14.88 17.07
CA ILE A 492 2.76 -14.11 16.10
C ILE A 492 2.22 -14.99 14.96
N ILE A 493 3.03 -15.95 14.49
CA ILE A 493 2.61 -16.90 13.45
C ILE A 493 1.50 -17.82 14.00
N LEU A 494 1.73 -18.45 15.16
CA LEU A 494 0.83 -19.46 15.71
C LEU A 494 -0.48 -18.89 16.25
N ASP A 495 -0.44 -17.66 16.80
CA ASP A 495 -1.64 -16.96 17.26
C ASP A 495 -2.52 -16.46 16.11
N GLY A 496 -2.00 -16.44 14.87
CA GLY A 496 -2.74 -15.96 13.71
C GLY A 496 -2.97 -14.44 13.71
N ARG A 497 -2.31 -13.71 14.63
CA ARG A 497 -2.40 -12.25 14.79
C ARG A 497 -1.19 -11.68 15.51
N SER A 498 -0.94 -10.37 15.33
CA SER A 498 0.05 -9.62 16.10
C SER A 498 -0.58 -8.66 17.11
N THR A 499 -1.85 -8.30 16.92
CA THR A 499 -2.64 -7.48 17.84
C THR A 499 -3.24 -8.32 18.99
N SER A 500 -3.80 -7.67 20.01
CA SER A 500 -4.58 -8.35 21.06
C SER A 500 -5.91 -8.89 20.51
N GLY A 501 -6.41 -9.98 21.06
CA GLY A 501 -7.70 -10.59 20.68
C GLY A 501 -7.63 -12.12 20.62
N LYS A 502 -8.67 -12.76 20.12
CA LYS A 502 -8.73 -14.23 19.95
C LYS A 502 -7.81 -14.68 18.82
N ASN A 503 -7.12 -15.78 19.02
CA ASN A 503 -6.29 -16.41 18.00
C ASN A 503 -7.08 -16.66 16.72
N GLN A 504 -6.41 -16.47 15.58
CA GLN A 504 -6.97 -16.68 14.25
C GLN A 504 -6.16 -17.75 13.50
N GLU A 505 -6.75 -18.32 12.46
CA GLU A 505 -6.06 -19.28 11.60
C GLU A 505 -5.32 -18.60 10.46
N ASN A 506 -4.18 -19.17 10.07
CA ASN A 506 -3.50 -18.85 8.83
C ASN A 506 -3.97 -19.78 7.73
N ASP A 507 -4.18 -19.28 6.54
CA ASP A 507 -4.52 -20.11 5.39
C ASP A 507 -3.31 -20.96 4.97
N GLY A 508 -3.52 -22.21 4.56
CA GLY A 508 -2.48 -23.05 3.97
C GLY A 508 -1.26 -23.29 4.87
N MET A 509 -1.50 -23.68 6.12
CA MET A 509 -0.43 -24.06 7.08
C MET A 509 0.32 -25.32 6.67
N GLU A 510 -0.37 -26.26 6.00
CA GLU A 510 0.21 -27.52 5.56
C GLU A 510 1.25 -27.29 4.45
N GLY A 511 2.44 -27.87 4.61
CA GLY A 511 3.55 -27.74 3.66
C GLY A 511 4.21 -26.36 3.60
N TRP A 512 3.96 -25.48 4.56
CA TRP A 512 4.57 -24.16 4.61
C TRP A 512 6.01 -24.21 5.11
N LYS A 513 6.94 -24.42 4.19
CA LYS A 513 8.37 -24.64 4.49
C LYS A 513 9.06 -23.49 5.22
N GLN A 514 8.70 -22.26 4.90
CA GLN A 514 9.37 -21.06 5.46
C GLN A 514 9.24 -20.93 6.98
N ILE A 515 8.23 -21.57 7.58
CA ILE A 515 8.07 -21.53 9.05
C ILE A 515 8.79 -22.68 9.78
N GLU A 516 9.31 -23.69 9.09
CA GLU A 516 9.94 -24.86 9.73
C GLU A 516 11.06 -24.47 10.70
N MET A 517 11.95 -23.56 10.27
CA MET A 517 13.01 -23.02 11.13
C MET A 517 12.51 -22.18 12.31
N ILE A 518 11.26 -21.71 12.26
CA ILE A 518 10.67 -20.83 13.28
C ILE A 518 9.90 -21.65 14.31
N VAL A 519 9.13 -22.64 13.86
CA VAL A 519 8.20 -23.40 14.72
C VAL A 519 8.83 -24.65 15.33
N ASN A 520 9.89 -25.17 14.72
CA ASN A 520 10.71 -26.26 15.26
C ASN A 520 11.87 -25.68 16.10
#